data_2a200eaf28d3bc17d3f2de5d77f8c6e1
#
_entry.id   2a200eaf28d3bc17d3f2de5d77f8c6e1
#
_cell.length_a   1.000
_cell.length_b   1.000
_cell.length_c   1.000
_cell.angle_alpha   90.00
_cell.angle_beta   90.00
_cell.angle_gamma   90.00
#
_symmetry.space_group_name_H-M   'P 1'
#
loop_
_entity.id
_entity.type
_entity.pdbx_description
1 polymer ?
#
loop_
_entity_poly.entity_id
_entity_poly.type
_entity_poly.pdbx_seq_one_letter_code
_entity_poly.pdbx_strand_id
1 'polypeptide(L)'
;MHMTVKLPHLQMEEKMPLLEDSQWHGKIYSGGWTTGAGEPYAVVSPSTGEQLAVSGRATPADVASAAARAQGAQREWAARPHTERAAVLRRAGDLWLANIDEITGWLMRETGAIGPFAGFQIATSAQECFEAAALASAPYGELLRSSEPRLSMARRVPVGVVGVIAPFNVPTILSIRAVAPALALGNAVLLKPDPRTAVSGGAVLAQIFAEAGLPDGLLHVLPGGADVGEALVVERAVRVIAFTGSTRAGRAVGALAAQHLKRVHLELGGNSVLMVLDDVDVDAASSVGAWGSFAHQGQVCMAAGRHLVQSGVADAYVEALSARADHLPVGDPTTGQVALGPVIDAGQRDKIHAMVMGGVDAGARLAAGGTYDQLFYRPTVLADVPVTSAAYSEEVFGPVAPVVRFDTIEDAIRLANDTPYGLSLGILTPDVMRGLDIAARIPSGLVHINDQPINDEANAPFGGVLDSGTGTRQGGAHANLESFTDTQWVTVRGSLPAYPM
;
A
#
# COMPACT_ATOMS: atom_id res chain seq x y z
N MET A 1 -8.82 -4.37 -61.70
CA MET A 1 -9.24 -3.06 -61.23
C MET A 1 -9.13 -3.09 -59.68
N HIS A 2 -7.91 -2.74 -59.16
CA HIS A 2 -7.65 -2.75 -57.73
C HIS A 2 -8.10 -1.40 -57.13
N MET A 3 -9.13 -1.44 -56.34
CA MET A 3 -9.60 -0.27 -55.58
C MET A 3 -8.77 -0.19 -54.28
N THR A 4 -7.82 0.74 -54.26
CA THR A 4 -7.06 1.06 -53.03
C THR A 4 -7.90 2.01 -52.22
N VAL A 5 -8.51 1.49 -51.15
CA VAL A 5 -9.21 2.34 -50.14
C VAL A 5 -8.14 3.05 -49.31
N LYS A 6 -7.97 4.36 -49.52
CA LYS A 6 -7.20 5.21 -48.62
C LYS A 6 -8.01 5.39 -47.34
N LEU A 7 -7.55 4.80 -46.23
CA LEU A 7 -8.00 5.15 -44.89
C LEU A 7 -7.59 6.60 -44.61
N PRO A 8 -8.50 7.43 -44.05
CA PRO A 8 -8.12 8.78 -43.63
C PRO A 8 -7.06 8.68 -42.52
N HIS A 9 -6.00 9.47 -42.65
CA HIS A 9 -5.09 9.74 -41.55
C HIS A 9 -5.89 10.36 -40.41
N LEU A 10 -6.21 9.58 -39.36
CA LEU A 10 -6.59 10.11 -38.09
C LEU A 10 -5.39 10.94 -37.61
N GLN A 11 -5.54 12.25 -37.59
CA GLN A 11 -4.66 13.11 -36.82
C GLN A 11 -4.76 12.60 -35.39
N MET A 12 -3.66 12.08 -34.83
CA MET A 12 -3.53 11.88 -33.41
C MET A 12 -3.61 13.29 -32.80
N GLU A 13 -4.76 13.64 -32.24
CA GLU A 13 -4.83 14.79 -31.32
C GLU A 13 -3.77 14.53 -30.25
N GLU A 14 -2.86 15.47 -30.06
CA GLU A 14 -1.90 15.40 -28.94
C GLU A 14 -2.73 15.30 -27.66
N LYS A 15 -2.63 14.15 -26.99
CA LYS A 15 -3.36 13.90 -25.74
C LYS A 15 -2.84 14.91 -24.72
N MET A 16 -3.73 15.75 -24.21
CA MET A 16 -3.41 16.64 -23.09
C MET A 16 -2.86 15.83 -21.90
N PRO A 17 -1.82 16.28 -21.22
CA PRO A 17 -1.31 15.59 -20.02
C PRO A 17 -2.39 15.54 -18.95
N LEU A 18 -2.41 14.47 -18.16
CA LEU A 18 -3.30 14.34 -17.01
C LEU A 18 -3.04 15.46 -15.98
N LEU A 19 -1.78 15.79 -15.75
CA LEU A 19 -1.34 16.82 -14.82
C LEU A 19 -0.73 18.00 -15.57
N GLU A 20 -1.54 19.02 -15.83
CA GLU A 20 -1.04 20.30 -16.32
C GLU A 20 -0.44 21.14 -15.17
N ASP A 21 0.85 21.46 -15.23
CA ASP A 21 1.57 22.18 -14.17
C ASP A 21 0.86 23.47 -13.72
N SER A 22 0.27 24.21 -14.64
CA SER A 22 -0.48 25.44 -14.35
C SER A 22 -1.65 25.22 -13.39
N GLN A 23 -2.21 24.04 -13.34
CA GLN A 23 -3.38 23.71 -12.52
C GLN A 23 -3.00 23.34 -11.09
N TRP A 24 -2.02 22.46 -10.88
CA TRP A 24 -1.74 21.83 -9.60
C TRP A 24 -0.46 22.27 -8.89
N HIS A 25 0.52 22.80 -9.64
CA HIS A 25 1.82 23.20 -9.11
C HIS A 25 1.69 24.17 -7.93
N GLY A 26 2.30 23.82 -6.78
CA GLY A 26 2.22 24.61 -5.55
C GLY A 26 0.85 24.60 -4.84
N LYS A 27 -0.09 23.74 -5.26
CA LYS A 27 -1.45 23.70 -4.72
C LYS A 27 -1.75 22.39 -3.99
N ILE A 28 -2.76 22.42 -3.14
CA ILE A 28 -3.46 21.26 -2.58
C ILE A 28 -4.77 21.06 -3.34
N TYR A 29 -5.40 19.90 -3.18
CA TYR A 29 -6.72 19.64 -3.78
C TYR A 29 -7.78 19.59 -2.68
N SER A 30 -8.73 20.54 -2.71
CA SER A 30 -9.80 20.61 -1.71
C SER A 30 -11.03 21.34 -2.26
N GLY A 31 -11.90 20.62 -2.98
CA GLY A 31 -12.99 21.21 -3.79
C GLY A 31 -12.42 21.90 -5.04
N GLY A 32 -11.46 21.25 -5.71
CA GLY A 32 -10.63 21.80 -6.79
C GLY A 32 -9.21 22.15 -6.30
N TRP A 33 -8.34 22.51 -7.25
CA TRP A 33 -6.97 22.96 -6.96
C TRP A 33 -6.96 24.34 -6.29
N THR A 34 -6.36 24.43 -5.09
CA THR A 34 -6.33 25.65 -4.28
C THR A 34 -4.99 25.80 -3.56
N THR A 35 -4.64 27.00 -3.18
CA THR A 35 -3.45 27.28 -2.37
C THR A 35 -3.66 26.74 -0.96
N GLY A 36 -2.74 25.90 -0.46
CA GLY A 36 -2.69 25.51 0.95
C GLY A 36 -2.17 26.65 1.84
N ALA A 37 -2.47 26.60 3.11
CA ALA A 37 -2.01 27.63 4.06
C ALA A 37 -0.54 27.46 4.49
N GLY A 38 0.09 26.32 4.19
CA GLY A 38 1.50 26.04 4.46
C GLY A 38 2.41 26.47 3.32
N GLU A 39 3.70 26.67 3.64
CA GLU A 39 4.71 26.95 2.61
C GLU A 39 4.89 25.76 1.67
N PRO A 40 4.76 25.95 0.34
CA PRO A 40 5.01 24.92 -0.65
C PRO A 40 6.42 24.33 -0.52
N TYR A 41 6.60 23.08 -0.95
CA TYR A 41 7.89 22.40 -0.86
C TYR A 41 8.24 21.67 -2.15
N ALA A 42 9.55 21.49 -2.37
CA ALA A 42 10.08 20.77 -3.51
C ALA A 42 9.80 19.26 -3.39
N VAL A 43 9.30 18.65 -4.46
CA VAL A 43 9.33 17.20 -4.69
C VAL A 43 10.62 16.90 -5.44
N VAL A 44 11.44 16.00 -4.92
CA VAL A 44 12.81 15.78 -5.37
C VAL A 44 12.99 14.36 -5.89
N SER A 45 13.70 14.21 -7.00
CA SER A 45 14.09 12.90 -7.52
C SER A 45 15.11 12.22 -6.61
N PRO A 46 14.86 11.01 -6.09
CA PRO A 46 15.87 10.28 -5.35
C PRO A 46 17.05 9.82 -6.23
N SER A 47 16.86 9.72 -7.56
CA SER A 47 17.92 9.33 -8.50
C SER A 47 18.95 10.45 -8.69
N THR A 48 18.50 11.71 -8.83
CA THR A 48 19.37 12.81 -9.25
C THR A 48 19.51 13.90 -8.22
N GLY A 49 18.61 13.98 -7.23
CA GLY A 49 18.53 15.11 -6.29
C GLY A 49 17.88 16.36 -6.88
N GLU A 50 17.45 16.32 -8.15
CA GLU A 50 16.82 17.46 -8.81
C GLU A 50 15.37 17.66 -8.36
N GLN A 51 14.93 18.91 -8.35
CA GLN A 51 13.54 19.26 -8.11
C GLN A 51 12.68 18.84 -9.31
N LEU A 52 11.73 17.94 -9.10
CA LEU A 52 10.76 17.49 -10.10
C LEU A 52 9.57 18.46 -10.22
N ALA A 53 9.12 18.95 -9.09
CA ALA A 53 7.93 19.79 -8.97
C ALA A 53 7.92 20.56 -7.65
N VAL A 54 6.92 21.41 -7.47
CA VAL A 54 6.56 22.01 -6.18
C VAL A 54 5.19 21.51 -5.79
N SER A 55 5.05 20.94 -4.60
CA SER A 55 3.77 20.57 -4.01
C SER A 55 3.28 21.67 -3.07
N GLY A 56 1.98 21.93 -3.05
CA GLY A 56 1.38 22.70 -1.98
C GLY A 56 1.49 21.98 -0.66
N ARG A 57 1.50 22.71 0.45
CA ARG A 57 1.47 22.16 1.80
C ARG A 57 0.17 22.51 2.50
N ALA A 58 -0.52 21.52 3.01
CA ALA A 58 -1.65 21.71 3.91
C ALA A 58 -1.17 22.02 5.34
N THR A 59 -2.07 22.61 6.12
CA THR A 59 -1.94 22.86 7.55
C THR A 59 -3.10 22.21 8.32
N PRO A 60 -3.07 22.16 9.66
CA PRO A 60 -4.23 21.76 10.46
C PRO A 60 -5.51 22.54 10.15
N ALA A 61 -5.41 23.81 9.79
CA ALA A 61 -6.56 24.63 9.40
C ALA A 61 -7.16 24.18 8.06
N ASP A 62 -6.33 23.76 7.09
CA ASP A 62 -6.79 23.18 5.83
C ASP A 62 -7.51 21.86 6.06
N VAL A 63 -7.02 21.02 6.99
CA VAL A 63 -7.69 19.77 7.39
C VAL A 63 -9.09 20.05 7.93
N ALA A 64 -9.23 21.00 8.85
CA ALA A 64 -10.54 21.36 9.42
C ALA A 64 -11.49 21.89 8.34
N SER A 65 -11.00 22.74 7.44
CA SER A 65 -11.78 23.30 6.32
C SER A 65 -12.22 22.22 5.34
N ALA A 66 -11.32 21.28 4.99
CA ALA A 66 -11.62 20.13 4.12
C ALA A 66 -12.66 19.21 4.76
N ALA A 67 -12.52 18.91 6.05
CA ALA A 67 -13.43 18.06 6.79
C ALA A 67 -14.86 18.64 6.86
N ALA A 68 -14.99 19.95 7.05
CA ALA A 68 -16.29 20.63 7.03
C ALA A 68 -16.97 20.52 5.65
N ARG A 69 -16.22 20.70 4.56
CA ARG A 69 -16.72 20.51 3.17
C ARG A 69 -17.09 19.06 2.92
N ALA A 70 -16.24 18.12 3.32
CA ALA A 70 -16.46 16.69 3.18
C ALA A 70 -17.76 16.23 3.85
N GLN A 71 -18.08 16.73 5.05
CA GLN A 71 -19.32 16.42 5.75
C GLN A 71 -20.57 16.86 4.98
N GLY A 72 -20.52 18.01 4.31
CA GLY A 72 -21.62 18.50 3.47
C GLY A 72 -21.83 17.63 2.25
N ALA A 73 -20.78 17.45 1.46
CA ALA A 73 -20.81 16.71 0.21
C ALA A 73 -21.13 15.20 0.40
N GLN A 74 -20.66 14.61 1.50
CA GLN A 74 -20.83 13.18 1.79
C GLN A 74 -22.31 12.78 1.88
N ARG A 75 -23.17 13.59 2.50
CA ARG A 75 -24.59 13.26 2.65
C ARG A 75 -25.31 13.17 1.32
N GLU A 76 -25.03 14.09 0.43
CA GLU A 76 -25.59 14.08 -0.93
C GLU A 76 -25.06 12.89 -1.73
N TRP A 77 -23.76 12.59 -1.63
CA TRP A 77 -23.14 11.46 -2.28
C TRP A 77 -23.72 10.11 -1.81
N ALA A 78 -23.88 9.94 -0.50
CA ALA A 78 -24.48 8.73 0.08
C ALA A 78 -25.93 8.51 -0.38
N ALA A 79 -26.67 9.59 -0.66
CA ALA A 79 -28.06 9.53 -1.16
C ALA A 79 -28.15 9.24 -2.66
N ARG A 80 -27.06 9.40 -3.44
CA ARG A 80 -27.06 9.08 -4.87
C ARG A 80 -27.26 7.60 -5.14
N PRO A 81 -27.87 7.20 -6.25
CA PRO A 81 -27.94 5.80 -6.67
C PRO A 81 -26.55 5.15 -6.69
N HIS A 82 -26.47 3.91 -6.24
CA HIS A 82 -25.19 3.17 -6.24
C HIS A 82 -24.57 3.05 -7.65
N THR A 83 -25.43 3.03 -8.69
CA THR A 83 -25.00 2.97 -10.10
C THR A 83 -24.24 4.22 -10.53
N GLU A 84 -24.60 5.40 -10.03
CA GLU A 84 -23.87 6.64 -10.29
C GLU A 84 -22.49 6.63 -9.63
N ARG A 85 -22.44 6.18 -8.36
CA ARG A 85 -21.16 6.02 -7.66
C ARG A 85 -20.24 5.02 -8.38
N ALA A 86 -20.79 3.86 -8.76
CA ALA A 86 -20.06 2.86 -9.54
C ALA A 86 -19.55 3.39 -10.88
N ALA A 87 -20.33 4.25 -11.57
CA ALA A 87 -19.92 4.83 -12.84
C ALA A 87 -18.69 5.73 -12.71
N VAL A 88 -18.60 6.53 -11.62
CA VAL A 88 -17.41 7.36 -11.32
C VAL A 88 -16.18 6.47 -11.11
N LEU A 89 -16.30 5.40 -10.30
CA LEU A 89 -15.18 4.48 -10.02
C LEU A 89 -14.70 3.76 -11.29
N ARG A 90 -15.61 3.32 -12.17
CA ARG A 90 -15.23 2.71 -13.46
C ARG A 90 -14.46 3.69 -14.34
N ARG A 91 -14.96 4.93 -14.48
CA ARG A 91 -14.22 5.97 -15.23
C ARG A 91 -12.87 6.27 -14.63
N ALA A 92 -12.75 6.28 -13.30
CA ALA A 92 -11.45 6.43 -12.64
C ALA A 92 -10.50 5.27 -12.99
N GLY A 93 -10.97 4.02 -12.99
CA GLY A 93 -10.19 2.86 -13.43
C GLY A 93 -9.72 2.97 -14.88
N ASP A 94 -10.62 3.39 -15.79
CA ASP A 94 -10.28 3.61 -17.20
C ASP A 94 -9.23 4.72 -17.36
N LEU A 95 -9.32 5.80 -16.58
CA LEU A 95 -8.37 6.93 -16.61
C LEU A 95 -6.99 6.54 -16.09
N TRP A 96 -6.89 5.65 -15.08
CA TRP A 96 -5.61 5.09 -14.65
C TRP A 96 -4.89 4.41 -15.83
N LEU A 97 -5.58 3.53 -16.54
CA LEU A 97 -5.02 2.80 -17.68
C LEU A 97 -4.74 3.72 -18.88
N ALA A 98 -5.61 4.68 -19.13
CA ALA A 98 -5.44 5.63 -20.23
C ALA A 98 -4.23 6.56 -20.06
N ASN A 99 -3.77 6.81 -18.82
CA ASN A 99 -2.64 7.70 -18.51
C ASN A 99 -1.41 6.93 -17.98
N ILE A 100 -1.31 5.63 -18.29
CA ILE A 100 -0.28 4.74 -17.75
C ILE A 100 1.13 5.27 -17.98
N ASP A 101 1.45 5.81 -19.14
CA ASP A 101 2.80 6.28 -19.49
C ASP A 101 3.21 7.50 -18.67
N GLU A 102 2.32 8.49 -18.51
CA GLU A 102 2.58 9.69 -17.72
C GLU A 102 2.76 9.34 -16.24
N ILE A 103 1.87 8.51 -15.70
CA ILE A 103 1.92 8.12 -14.28
C ILE A 103 3.13 7.23 -14.00
N THR A 104 3.51 6.34 -14.94
CA THR A 104 4.76 5.57 -14.88
C THR A 104 5.96 6.51 -14.76
N GLY A 105 6.01 7.56 -15.59
CA GLY A 105 7.07 8.56 -15.54
C GLY A 105 7.17 9.27 -14.18
N TRP A 106 6.04 9.59 -13.54
CA TRP A 106 6.03 10.15 -12.18
C TRP A 106 6.51 9.15 -11.14
N LEU A 107 6.03 7.92 -11.16
CA LEU A 107 6.46 6.87 -10.23
C LEU A 107 7.97 6.58 -10.32
N MET A 108 8.50 6.49 -11.53
CA MET A 108 9.94 6.28 -11.73
C MET A 108 10.76 7.42 -11.13
N ARG A 109 10.35 8.67 -11.33
CA ARG A 109 11.07 9.86 -10.85
C ARG A 109 10.94 10.10 -9.37
N GLU A 110 9.74 9.90 -8.77
CA GLU A 110 9.50 10.16 -7.33
C GLU A 110 9.94 9.02 -6.42
N THR A 111 9.79 7.76 -6.84
CA THR A 111 10.03 6.59 -5.98
C THR A 111 11.28 5.79 -6.35
N GLY A 112 11.85 6.05 -7.52
CA GLY A 112 12.89 5.20 -8.09
C GLY A 112 12.39 3.83 -8.56
N ALA A 113 11.09 3.64 -8.73
CA ALA A 113 10.52 2.40 -9.25
C ALA A 113 11.00 2.13 -10.68
N ILE A 114 11.28 0.89 -11.01
CA ILE A 114 11.52 0.49 -12.40
C ILE A 114 10.20 0.47 -13.18
N GLY A 115 10.26 0.67 -14.50
CA GLY A 115 9.06 0.76 -15.35
C GLY A 115 8.05 -0.38 -15.16
N PRO A 116 8.46 -1.67 -15.18
CA PRO A 116 7.53 -2.78 -14.94
C PRO A 116 6.83 -2.74 -13.57
N PHE A 117 7.53 -2.31 -12.50
CA PHE A 117 6.93 -2.18 -11.17
C PHE A 117 5.99 -0.97 -11.08
N ALA A 118 6.32 0.14 -11.75
CA ALA A 118 5.42 1.28 -11.89
C ALA A 118 4.14 0.90 -12.67
N GLY A 119 4.27 0.18 -13.78
CA GLY A 119 3.15 -0.35 -14.55
C GLY A 119 2.25 -1.28 -13.72
N PHE A 120 2.84 -2.15 -12.90
CA PHE A 120 2.10 -2.98 -11.94
C PHE A 120 1.28 -2.13 -10.96
N GLN A 121 1.87 -1.08 -10.38
CA GLN A 121 1.16 -0.19 -9.47
C GLN A 121 -0.06 0.46 -10.14
N ILE A 122 0.06 0.90 -11.38
CA ILE A 122 -1.04 1.56 -12.11
C ILE A 122 -2.14 0.56 -12.45
N ALA A 123 -1.77 -0.62 -12.93
CA ALA A 123 -2.73 -1.68 -13.24
C ALA A 123 -3.52 -2.10 -12.00
N THR A 124 -2.84 -2.29 -10.86
CA THR A 124 -3.51 -2.60 -9.58
C THR A 124 -4.38 -1.44 -9.10
N SER A 125 -3.95 -0.18 -9.26
CA SER A 125 -4.77 0.99 -8.91
C SER A 125 -6.05 1.08 -9.74
N ALA A 126 -5.99 0.71 -11.02
CA ALA A 126 -7.19 0.59 -11.86
C ALA A 126 -8.11 -0.54 -11.36
N GLN A 127 -7.55 -1.70 -11.02
CA GLN A 127 -8.32 -2.82 -10.48
C GLN A 127 -8.99 -2.47 -9.16
N GLU A 128 -8.32 -1.75 -8.25
CA GLU A 128 -8.95 -1.25 -7.02
C GLU A 128 -10.18 -0.37 -7.32
N CYS A 129 -10.14 0.45 -8.38
CA CYS A 129 -11.30 1.22 -8.80
C CYS A 129 -12.42 0.33 -9.36
N PHE A 130 -12.10 -0.71 -10.14
CA PHE A 130 -13.10 -1.64 -10.69
C PHE A 130 -13.74 -2.50 -9.61
N GLU A 131 -12.96 -3.03 -8.66
CA GLU A 131 -13.48 -3.75 -7.49
C GLU A 131 -14.36 -2.85 -6.62
N ALA A 132 -13.95 -1.60 -6.39
CA ALA A 132 -14.75 -0.62 -5.67
C ALA A 132 -16.06 -0.28 -6.41
N ALA A 133 -16.04 -0.22 -7.74
CA ALA A 133 -17.26 -0.03 -8.53
C ALA A 133 -18.24 -1.21 -8.37
N ALA A 134 -17.74 -2.44 -8.30
CA ALA A 134 -18.56 -3.61 -8.01
C ALA A 134 -19.11 -3.59 -6.57
N LEU A 135 -18.26 -3.16 -5.61
CA LEU A 135 -18.62 -3.03 -4.20
C LEU A 135 -19.80 -2.07 -3.96
N ALA A 136 -19.97 -1.04 -4.79
CA ALA A 136 -21.10 -0.10 -4.68
C ALA A 136 -22.48 -0.80 -4.75
N SER A 137 -22.58 -1.98 -5.36
CA SER A 137 -23.79 -2.81 -5.44
C SER A 137 -23.84 -3.97 -4.46
N ALA A 138 -22.92 -4.03 -3.48
CA ALA A 138 -22.92 -5.06 -2.44
C ALA A 138 -24.23 -5.07 -1.63
N PRO A 139 -24.60 -6.18 -1.00
CA PRO A 139 -25.80 -6.28 -0.19
C PRO A 139 -25.89 -5.15 0.85
N TYR A 140 -27.05 -4.50 0.90
CA TYR A 140 -27.30 -3.35 1.79
C TYR A 140 -27.39 -3.75 3.27
N GLY A 141 -27.53 -5.03 3.56
CA GLY A 141 -27.65 -5.58 4.90
C GLY A 141 -28.38 -6.92 4.94
N GLU A 142 -28.82 -7.28 6.11
CA GLU A 142 -29.45 -8.59 6.38
C GLU A 142 -30.81 -8.43 7.02
N LEU A 143 -31.76 -9.31 6.67
CA LEU A 143 -33.01 -9.46 7.38
C LEU A 143 -32.81 -10.38 8.60
N LEU A 144 -33.18 -9.90 9.76
CA LEU A 144 -33.03 -10.61 11.03
C LEU A 144 -34.37 -11.20 11.48
N ARG A 145 -34.34 -12.34 12.14
CA ARG A 145 -35.50 -12.85 12.86
C ARG A 145 -35.79 -11.95 14.06
N SER A 146 -37.08 -11.74 14.36
CA SER A 146 -37.54 -11.02 15.55
C SER A 146 -38.52 -11.89 16.32
N SER A 147 -38.47 -11.86 17.64
CA SER A 147 -39.49 -12.43 18.52
C SER A 147 -40.79 -11.61 18.53
N GLU A 148 -40.73 -10.39 18.02
CA GLU A 148 -41.82 -9.47 17.94
C GLU A 148 -42.39 -9.38 16.51
N PRO A 149 -43.68 -9.04 16.30
CA PRO A 149 -44.29 -8.89 14.98
C PRO A 149 -43.84 -7.57 14.33
N ARG A 150 -42.60 -7.55 13.82
CA ARG A 150 -41.96 -6.40 13.19
C ARG A 150 -40.93 -6.84 12.14
N LEU A 151 -40.70 -6.01 11.15
CA LEU A 151 -39.51 -6.15 10.32
C LEU A 151 -38.28 -5.81 11.18
N SER A 152 -37.25 -6.63 11.09
CA SER A 152 -35.96 -6.41 11.76
C SER A 152 -34.85 -6.59 10.74
N MET A 153 -33.96 -5.61 10.63
CA MET A 153 -32.85 -5.66 9.69
C MET A 153 -31.58 -5.05 10.29
N ALA A 154 -30.42 -5.61 9.91
CA ALA A 154 -29.14 -4.98 10.08
C ALA A 154 -28.73 -4.38 8.73
N ARG A 155 -28.69 -3.05 8.60
CA ARG A 155 -28.30 -2.39 7.37
C ARG A 155 -26.93 -1.76 7.45
N ARG A 156 -26.21 -1.72 6.34
CA ARG A 156 -24.94 -1.02 6.17
C ARG A 156 -25.18 0.44 5.84
N VAL A 157 -24.50 1.34 6.54
CA VAL A 157 -24.52 2.78 6.28
C VAL A 157 -23.09 3.29 6.19
N PRO A 158 -22.77 4.30 5.33
CA PRO A 158 -21.44 4.87 5.27
C PRO A 158 -21.03 5.47 6.63
N VAL A 159 -19.75 5.36 6.99
CA VAL A 159 -19.21 5.93 8.23
C VAL A 159 -19.17 7.46 8.20
N GLY A 160 -19.17 8.08 7.01
CA GLY A 160 -19.16 9.53 6.82
C GLY A 160 -17.86 10.02 6.18
N VAL A 161 -16.92 10.54 6.96
CA VAL A 161 -15.62 11.01 6.47
C VAL A 161 -14.51 10.05 6.90
N VAL A 162 -13.68 9.65 5.95
CA VAL A 162 -12.54 8.76 6.12
C VAL A 162 -11.25 9.55 5.96
N GLY A 163 -10.33 9.43 6.90
CA GLY A 163 -8.97 9.93 6.79
C GLY A 163 -8.04 8.84 6.30
N VAL A 164 -7.26 9.13 5.26
CA VAL A 164 -6.27 8.21 4.68
C VAL A 164 -4.88 8.83 4.81
N ILE A 165 -3.94 8.09 5.40
CA ILE A 165 -2.54 8.49 5.52
C ILE A 165 -1.71 7.43 4.81
N ALA A 166 -1.16 7.78 3.66
CA ALA A 166 -0.45 6.88 2.76
C ALA A 166 1.07 7.09 2.80
N PRO A 167 1.88 6.02 2.65
CA PRO A 167 3.32 6.06 2.61
C PRO A 167 3.88 6.34 1.20
N PHE A 168 5.21 6.40 1.11
CA PHE A 168 5.94 6.75 -0.12
C PHE A 168 6.22 5.58 -1.07
N ASN A 169 6.29 4.34 -0.56
CA ASN A 169 6.92 3.24 -1.31
C ASN A 169 6.09 2.72 -2.50
N VAL A 170 4.78 2.52 -2.31
CA VAL A 170 3.84 2.11 -3.37
C VAL A 170 2.66 3.09 -3.38
N PRO A 171 2.92 4.39 -3.69
CA PRO A 171 2.04 5.49 -3.32
C PRO A 171 0.67 5.44 -3.99
N THR A 172 0.57 4.96 -5.24
CA THR A 172 -0.72 4.87 -5.94
C THR A 172 -1.62 3.81 -5.33
N ILE A 173 -1.12 2.58 -5.15
CA ILE A 173 -1.90 1.47 -4.58
C ILE A 173 -2.31 1.78 -3.14
N LEU A 174 -1.35 2.22 -2.30
CA LEU A 174 -1.60 2.43 -0.87
C LEU A 174 -2.46 3.66 -0.57
N SER A 175 -2.61 4.57 -1.53
CA SER A 175 -3.62 5.63 -1.47
C SER A 175 -4.99 5.12 -1.95
N ILE A 176 -5.06 4.53 -3.14
CA ILE A 176 -6.33 4.17 -3.79
C ILE A 176 -7.08 3.05 -3.06
N ARG A 177 -6.37 2.12 -2.43
CA ARG A 177 -6.91 0.97 -1.70
C ARG A 177 -7.91 1.35 -0.61
N ALA A 178 -7.73 2.51 0.03
CA ALA A 178 -8.69 3.04 0.99
C ALA A 178 -9.64 4.06 0.37
N VAL A 179 -9.16 4.86 -0.60
CA VAL A 179 -9.94 5.94 -1.24
C VAL A 179 -11.09 5.37 -2.06
N ALA A 180 -10.82 4.44 -2.97
CA ALA A 180 -11.83 3.92 -3.90
C ALA A 180 -13.01 3.23 -3.19
N PRO A 181 -12.80 2.25 -2.29
CA PRO A 181 -13.93 1.61 -1.59
C PRO A 181 -14.66 2.55 -0.65
N ALA A 182 -13.98 3.50 0.01
CA ALA A 182 -14.65 4.49 0.84
C ALA A 182 -15.64 5.34 0.02
N LEU A 183 -15.21 5.85 -1.15
CA LEU A 183 -16.06 6.61 -2.07
C LEU A 183 -17.21 5.75 -2.63
N ALA A 184 -16.94 4.51 -3.03
CA ALA A 184 -17.96 3.59 -3.55
C ALA A 184 -19.10 3.36 -2.55
N LEU A 185 -18.76 3.25 -1.27
CA LEU A 185 -19.71 3.03 -0.18
C LEU A 185 -20.40 4.30 0.32
N GLY A 186 -20.14 5.45 -0.32
CA GLY A 186 -20.86 6.71 -0.02
C GLY A 186 -20.19 7.58 1.04
N ASN A 187 -18.90 7.36 1.33
CA ASN A 187 -18.11 8.22 2.20
C ASN A 187 -17.43 9.35 1.43
N ALA A 188 -16.93 10.35 2.14
CA ALA A 188 -15.95 11.32 1.67
C ALA A 188 -14.57 11.00 2.26
N VAL A 189 -13.51 11.44 1.59
CA VAL A 189 -12.12 11.08 1.94
C VAL A 189 -11.23 12.30 2.04
N LEU A 190 -10.44 12.36 3.11
CA LEU A 190 -9.30 13.25 3.27
C LEU A 190 -8.03 12.39 3.16
N LEU A 191 -7.28 12.57 2.09
CA LEU A 191 -6.03 11.84 1.81
C LEU A 191 -4.83 12.72 2.15
N LYS A 192 -3.95 12.21 3.00
CA LYS A 192 -2.61 12.76 3.23
C LYS A 192 -1.58 11.82 2.60
N PRO A 193 -1.06 12.12 1.41
CA PRO A 193 0.06 11.36 0.81
C PRO A 193 1.35 11.64 1.57
N ASP A 194 2.36 10.78 1.39
CA ASP A 194 3.73 11.08 1.84
C ASP A 194 4.27 12.28 1.07
N PRO A 195 4.91 13.26 1.72
CA PRO A 195 5.40 14.45 1.03
C PRO A 195 6.46 14.18 -0.03
N ARG A 196 7.20 13.06 0.05
CA ARG A 196 8.21 12.67 -0.93
C ARG A 196 7.61 12.16 -2.25
N THR A 197 6.35 11.70 -2.21
CA THR A 197 5.61 11.17 -3.36
C THR A 197 4.23 11.84 -3.48
N ALA A 198 4.20 13.15 -3.28
CA ALA A 198 2.96 13.93 -3.27
C ALA A 198 2.26 13.97 -4.63
N VAL A 199 3.01 13.80 -5.73
CA VAL A 199 2.43 13.78 -7.07
C VAL A 199 1.80 12.42 -7.35
N SER A 200 2.56 11.34 -7.34
CA SER A 200 2.05 9.99 -7.66
C SER A 200 1.05 9.47 -6.62
N GLY A 201 1.27 9.75 -5.33
CA GLY A 201 0.38 9.33 -4.23
C GLY A 201 -0.79 10.28 -3.95
N GLY A 202 -0.81 11.46 -4.55
CA GLY A 202 -1.79 12.50 -4.26
C GLY A 202 -2.35 13.21 -5.48
N ALA A 203 -1.56 14.03 -6.18
CA ALA A 203 -2.03 14.87 -7.27
C ALA A 203 -2.64 14.05 -8.42
N VAL A 204 -2.04 12.92 -8.78
CA VAL A 204 -2.56 11.97 -9.77
C VAL A 204 -3.96 11.49 -9.39
N LEU A 205 -4.16 11.06 -8.14
CA LEU A 205 -5.48 10.60 -7.67
C LEU A 205 -6.52 11.72 -7.74
N ALA A 206 -6.14 12.93 -7.30
CA ALA A 206 -7.04 14.08 -7.34
C ALA A 206 -7.53 14.37 -8.76
N GLN A 207 -6.62 14.40 -9.73
CA GLN A 207 -6.96 14.68 -11.11
C GLN A 207 -7.79 13.57 -11.76
N ILE A 208 -7.42 12.29 -11.53
CA ILE A 208 -8.18 11.14 -12.02
C ILE A 208 -9.64 11.20 -11.55
N PHE A 209 -9.86 11.46 -10.25
CA PHE A 209 -11.24 11.52 -9.73
C PHE A 209 -11.99 12.77 -10.19
N ALA A 210 -11.32 13.90 -10.37
CA ALA A 210 -11.91 15.09 -10.96
C ALA A 210 -12.40 14.82 -12.39
N GLU A 211 -11.56 14.22 -13.24
CA GLU A 211 -11.92 13.86 -14.61
C GLU A 211 -12.96 12.72 -14.68
N ALA A 212 -12.95 11.80 -13.71
CA ALA A 212 -13.96 10.78 -13.58
C ALA A 212 -15.34 11.35 -13.21
N GLY A 213 -15.44 12.64 -12.86
CA GLY A 213 -16.68 13.31 -12.50
C GLY A 213 -17.10 13.06 -11.06
N LEU A 214 -16.15 12.83 -10.15
CA LEU A 214 -16.43 12.82 -8.72
C LEU A 214 -16.87 14.22 -8.29
N PRO A 215 -18.04 14.39 -7.63
CA PRO A 215 -18.47 15.69 -7.13
C PRO A 215 -17.46 16.36 -6.18
N ASP A 216 -17.36 17.68 -6.27
CA ASP A 216 -16.49 18.46 -5.42
C ASP A 216 -16.78 18.23 -3.93
N GLY A 217 -15.71 18.25 -3.11
CA GLY A 217 -15.80 18.07 -1.67
C GLY A 217 -15.85 16.62 -1.18
N LEU A 218 -15.79 15.62 -2.07
CA LEU A 218 -15.75 14.20 -1.69
C LEU A 218 -14.32 13.65 -1.53
N LEU A 219 -13.37 14.17 -2.29
CA LEU A 219 -11.96 13.85 -2.16
C LEU A 219 -11.18 15.13 -1.89
N HIS A 220 -10.35 15.10 -0.86
CA HIS A 220 -9.39 16.15 -0.53
C HIS A 220 -8.00 15.52 -0.46
N VAL A 221 -7.02 16.13 -1.12
CA VAL A 221 -5.62 15.71 -1.06
C VAL A 221 -4.82 16.81 -0.38
N LEU A 222 -4.28 16.48 0.78
CA LEU A 222 -3.71 17.40 1.76
C LEU A 222 -2.25 17.00 2.05
N PRO A 223 -1.30 17.28 1.15
CA PRO A 223 0.11 16.98 1.37
C PRO A 223 0.66 17.74 2.56
N GLY A 224 1.44 17.07 3.40
CA GLY A 224 2.01 17.69 4.60
C GLY A 224 2.74 16.69 5.50
N GLY A 225 3.29 17.19 6.59
CA GLY A 225 4.07 16.42 7.55
C GLY A 225 3.22 15.65 8.59
N ALA A 226 3.85 15.36 9.72
CA ALA A 226 3.18 14.72 10.86
C ALA A 226 2.06 15.58 11.43
N ASP A 227 2.24 16.90 11.44
CA ASP A 227 1.27 17.90 11.88
C ASP A 227 -0.09 17.78 11.18
N VAL A 228 -0.08 17.57 9.86
CA VAL A 228 -1.28 17.34 9.05
C VAL A 228 -1.88 15.96 9.34
N GLY A 229 -1.03 14.93 9.51
CA GLY A 229 -1.47 13.59 9.90
C GLY A 229 -2.17 13.58 11.26
N GLU A 230 -1.58 14.21 12.25
CA GLU A 230 -2.16 14.33 13.61
C GLU A 230 -3.48 15.12 13.58
N ALA A 231 -3.51 16.24 12.85
CA ALA A 231 -4.74 17.02 12.65
C ALA A 231 -5.87 16.19 12.06
N LEU A 232 -5.55 15.34 11.07
CA LEU A 232 -6.51 14.43 10.45
C LEU A 232 -7.02 13.38 11.44
N VAL A 233 -6.13 12.85 12.30
CA VAL A 233 -6.53 11.88 13.35
C VAL A 233 -7.41 12.50 14.39
N VAL A 234 -7.20 13.75 14.82
CA VAL A 234 -8.02 14.39 15.87
C VAL A 234 -9.29 15.05 15.32
N GLU A 235 -9.38 15.30 13.99
CA GLU A 235 -10.50 16.00 13.36
C GLU A 235 -11.85 15.29 13.65
N ARG A 236 -12.77 15.98 14.28
CA ARG A 236 -14.03 15.41 14.77
C ARG A 236 -14.91 14.79 13.68
N ALA A 237 -14.90 15.37 12.48
CA ALA A 237 -15.68 14.88 11.35
C ALA A 237 -15.17 13.55 10.80
N VAL A 238 -13.88 13.26 10.94
CA VAL A 238 -13.24 12.02 10.50
C VAL A 238 -13.57 10.89 11.46
N ARG A 239 -14.18 9.82 10.98
CA ARG A 239 -14.66 8.69 11.80
C ARG A 239 -13.76 7.46 11.75
N VAL A 240 -13.09 7.26 10.63
CA VAL A 240 -12.19 6.13 10.38
C VAL A 240 -10.86 6.68 9.89
N ILE A 241 -9.77 6.13 10.39
CA ILE A 241 -8.41 6.40 9.92
C ILE A 241 -7.87 5.13 9.26
N ALA A 242 -7.55 5.21 7.98
CA ALA A 242 -6.77 4.21 7.26
C ALA A 242 -5.31 4.70 7.19
N PHE A 243 -4.43 4.02 7.86
CA PHE A 243 -3.01 4.36 7.95
C PHE A 243 -2.16 3.21 7.44
N THR A 244 -1.26 3.50 6.52
CA THR A 244 -0.18 2.60 6.12
C THR A 244 1.15 3.27 6.38
N GLY A 245 2.07 2.57 7.07
CA GLY A 245 3.38 3.14 7.40
C GLY A 245 4.16 2.31 8.42
N SER A 246 5.17 2.92 9.06
CA SER A 246 5.99 2.21 10.05
C SER A 246 5.20 1.84 11.31
N THR A 247 5.56 0.72 11.94
CA THR A 247 4.94 0.27 13.19
C THR A 247 5.00 1.32 14.30
N ARG A 248 6.12 2.06 14.40
CA ARG A 248 6.28 3.17 15.35
C ARG A 248 5.24 4.28 15.13
N ALA A 249 5.05 4.70 13.89
CA ALA A 249 4.06 5.72 13.55
C ALA A 249 2.63 5.20 13.70
N GLY A 250 2.36 3.94 13.34
CA GLY A 250 1.06 3.31 13.52
C GLY A 250 0.64 3.21 14.99
N ARG A 251 1.56 2.90 15.91
CA ARG A 251 1.30 2.93 17.36
C ARG A 251 0.91 4.32 17.83
N ALA A 252 1.59 5.37 17.36
CA ALA A 252 1.25 6.74 17.70
C ALA A 252 -0.14 7.15 17.16
N VAL A 253 -0.43 6.84 15.90
CA VAL A 253 -1.74 7.07 15.26
C VAL A 253 -2.84 6.30 16.00
N GLY A 254 -2.63 5.03 16.32
CA GLY A 254 -3.60 4.19 17.04
C GLY A 254 -3.90 4.73 18.43
N ALA A 255 -2.88 5.12 19.19
CA ALA A 255 -3.03 5.70 20.51
C ALA A 255 -3.81 7.03 20.48
N LEU A 256 -3.47 7.91 19.52
CA LEU A 256 -4.17 9.19 19.35
C LEU A 256 -5.62 8.99 18.90
N ALA A 257 -5.87 8.08 17.96
CA ALA A 257 -7.22 7.77 17.48
C ALA A 257 -8.12 7.19 18.59
N ALA A 258 -7.56 6.36 19.46
CA ALA A 258 -8.28 5.79 20.61
C ALA A 258 -8.78 6.88 21.58
N GLN A 259 -8.00 7.95 21.83
CA GLN A 259 -8.41 9.09 22.66
C GLN A 259 -9.63 9.82 22.07
N HIS A 260 -9.84 9.72 20.75
CA HIS A 260 -10.95 10.33 20.03
C HIS A 260 -12.04 9.33 19.62
N LEU A 261 -11.99 8.08 20.12
CA LEU A 261 -12.94 7.00 19.85
C LEU A 261 -13.12 6.72 18.35
N LYS A 262 -12.03 6.79 17.58
CA LYS A 262 -12.03 6.53 16.13
C LYS A 262 -11.67 5.08 15.83
N ARG A 263 -12.29 4.54 14.80
CA ARG A 263 -11.86 3.27 14.19
C ARG A 263 -10.56 3.49 13.44
N VAL A 264 -9.63 2.55 13.56
CA VAL A 264 -8.36 2.58 12.83
C VAL A 264 -8.16 1.30 12.04
N HIS A 265 -7.64 1.45 10.83
CA HIS A 265 -7.09 0.38 10.01
C HIS A 265 -5.60 0.67 9.90
N LEU A 266 -4.79 -0.11 10.60
CA LEU A 266 -3.34 0.06 10.63
C LEU A 266 -2.70 -1.06 9.81
N GLU A 267 -2.07 -0.69 8.71
CA GLU A 267 -1.19 -1.54 7.90
C GLU A 267 0.24 -1.08 8.12
N LEU A 268 1.02 -1.92 8.79
CA LEU A 268 2.30 -1.54 9.36
C LEU A 268 3.45 -2.34 8.73
N GLY A 269 4.65 -2.16 9.28
CA GLY A 269 5.85 -2.85 8.82
C GLY A 269 5.76 -4.37 8.94
N GLY A 270 6.65 -5.04 8.26
CA GLY A 270 6.81 -6.48 8.31
C GLY A 270 8.28 -6.87 8.37
N ASN A 271 8.54 -8.08 8.81
CA ASN A 271 9.82 -8.76 8.70
C ASN A 271 9.55 -10.18 8.22
N SER A 272 9.00 -10.24 6.99
CA SER A 272 8.42 -11.46 6.43
C SER A 272 9.45 -12.56 6.26
N VAL A 273 9.00 -13.80 6.41
CA VAL A 273 9.84 -14.97 6.23
C VAL A 273 9.66 -15.53 4.81
N LEU A 274 10.77 -15.86 4.18
CA LEU A 274 10.83 -16.83 3.09
C LEU A 274 11.50 -18.10 3.63
N MET A 275 10.73 -19.18 3.82
CA MET A 275 11.23 -20.46 4.27
C MET A 275 11.56 -21.34 3.07
N VAL A 276 12.80 -21.85 3.03
CA VAL A 276 13.31 -22.70 1.94
C VAL A 276 13.66 -24.06 2.49
N LEU A 277 12.89 -25.09 2.10
CA LEU A 277 13.15 -26.45 2.52
C LEU A 277 14.21 -27.13 1.63
N ASP A 278 14.78 -28.24 2.06
CA ASP A 278 15.90 -28.91 1.38
C ASP A 278 15.46 -29.77 0.15
N ASP A 279 14.16 -29.83 -0.11
CA ASP A 279 13.56 -30.57 -1.22
C ASP A 279 13.30 -29.72 -2.48
N VAL A 280 13.75 -28.45 -2.51
CA VAL A 280 13.53 -27.51 -3.61
C VAL A 280 14.67 -27.52 -4.65
N ASP A 281 14.38 -27.07 -5.86
CA ASP A 281 15.40 -26.61 -6.79
C ASP A 281 16.01 -25.30 -6.29
N VAL A 282 17.29 -25.32 -6.00
CA VAL A 282 18.02 -24.18 -5.36
C VAL A 282 18.07 -22.95 -6.28
N ASP A 283 18.25 -23.16 -7.59
CA ASP A 283 18.31 -22.03 -8.53
C ASP A 283 16.96 -21.31 -8.61
N ALA A 284 15.87 -22.07 -8.76
CA ALA A 284 14.52 -21.53 -8.71
C ALA A 284 14.22 -20.85 -7.38
N ALA A 285 14.56 -21.47 -6.24
CA ALA A 285 14.36 -20.91 -4.91
C ALA A 285 15.14 -19.59 -4.70
N SER A 286 16.40 -19.52 -5.21
CA SER A 286 17.19 -18.30 -5.13
C SER A 286 16.63 -17.16 -6.00
N SER A 287 15.97 -17.49 -7.12
CA SER A 287 15.25 -16.51 -7.94
C SER A 287 14.05 -15.93 -7.20
N VAL A 288 13.25 -16.77 -6.54
CA VAL A 288 12.13 -16.37 -5.69
C VAL A 288 12.64 -15.48 -4.54
N GLY A 289 13.73 -15.88 -3.89
CA GLY A 289 14.35 -15.11 -2.82
C GLY A 289 14.89 -13.75 -3.25
N ALA A 290 15.53 -13.68 -4.43
CA ALA A 290 16.02 -12.43 -4.99
C ALA A 290 14.88 -11.44 -5.25
N TRP A 291 13.78 -11.90 -5.86
CA TRP A 291 12.60 -11.06 -6.05
C TRP A 291 12.01 -10.63 -4.70
N GLY A 292 11.83 -11.57 -3.77
CA GLY A 292 11.25 -11.31 -2.46
C GLY A 292 12.00 -10.29 -1.61
N SER A 293 13.32 -10.12 -1.80
CA SER A 293 14.12 -9.15 -1.03
C SER A 293 14.57 -7.93 -1.83
N PHE A 294 14.68 -8.01 -3.16
CA PHE A 294 15.29 -6.94 -3.93
C PHE A 294 14.31 -6.17 -4.81
N ALA A 295 13.11 -6.72 -5.10
CA ALA A 295 12.08 -6.00 -5.85
C ALA A 295 11.80 -4.63 -5.20
N HIS A 296 11.75 -3.59 -6.04
CA HIS A 296 11.54 -2.21 -5.61
C HIS A 296 12.49 -1.77 -4.48
N GLN A 297 13.77 -2.12 -4.61
CA GLN A 297 14.85 -1.83 -3.65
C GLN A 297 14.57 -2.39 -2.24
N GLY A 298 13.75 -3.43 -2.11
CA GLY A 298 13.32 -3.98 -0.81
C GLY A 298 12.46 -3.02 0.02
N GLN A 299 11.99 -1.91 -0.56
CA GLN A 299 11.14 -0.92 0.12
C GLN A 299 9.66 -1.34 0.08
N VAL A 300 9.38 -2.59 0.38
CA VAL A 300 8.06 -3.21 0.41
C VAL A 300 7.83 -3.83 1.78
N CYS A 301 6.70 -3.52 2.42
CA CYS A 301 6.36 -4.05 3.76
C CYS A 301 6.29 -5.59 3.82
N MET A 302 5.99 -6.23 2.68
CA MET A 302 5.96 -7.69 2.53
C MET A 302 7.32 -8.28 2.18
N ALA A 303 8.39 -7.48 1.97
CA ALA A 303 9.68 -7.99 1.55
C ALA A 303 10.19 -9.11 2.47
N ALA A 304 10.87 -10.12 1.90
CA ALA A 304 11.51 -11.19 2.65
C ALA A 304 12.67 -10.63 3.47
N GLY A 305 12.38 -10.20 4.70
CA GLY A 305 13.36 -9.68 5.65
C GLY A 305 14.15 -10.81 6.33
N ARG A 306 13.71 -12.08 6.22
CA ARG A 306 14.40 -13.25 6.77
C ARG A 306 14.24 -14.44 5.81
N HIS A 307 15.36 -14.94 5.30
CA HIS A 307 15.40 -16.19 4.57
C HIS A 307 15.77 -17.30 5.55
N LEU A 308 14.79 -18.12 5.95
CA LEU A 308 15.04 -19.31 6.76
C LEU A 308 15.31 -20.47 5.81
N VAL A 309 16.56 -20.93 5.75
CA VAL A 309 17.00 -21.93 4.76
C VAL A 309 17.46 -23.19 5.45
N GLN A 310 16.93 -24.34 5.04
CA GLN A 310 17.31 -25.63 5.62
C GLN A 310 18.77 -25.95 5.33
N SER A 311 19.51 -26.42 6.35
CA SER A 311 20.97 -26.55 6.32
C SER A 311 21.50 -27.33 5.13
N GLY A 312 20.76 -28.34 4.67
CA GLY A 312 21.16 -29.17 3.52
C GLY A 312 21.35 -28.42 2.19
N VAL A 313 20.68 -27.28 2.01
CA VAL A 313 20.75 -26.46 0.78
C VAL A 313 21.26 -25.05 1.03
N ALA A 314 21.55 -24.67 2.27
CA ALA A 314 21.85 -23.29 2.66
C ALA A 314 23.08 -22.71 1.97
N ASP A 315 24.19 -23.45 1.84
CA ASP A 315 25.38 -22.94 1.18
C ASP A 315 25.14 -22.70 -0.32
N ALA A 316 24.53 -23.65 -1.00
CA ALA A 316 24.18 -23.52 -2.41
C ALA A 316 23.17 -22.38 -2.65
N TYR A 317 22.20 -22.21 -1.74
CA TYR A 317 21.24 -21.12 -1.82
C TYR A 317 21.92 -19.75 -1.67
N VAL A 318 22.80 -19.58 -0.67
CA VAL A 318 23.55 -18.33 -0.47
C VAL A 318 24.44 -18.03 -1.66
N GLU A 319 25.12 -19.03 -2.23
CA GLU A 319 25.94 -18.86 -3.43
C GLU A 319 25.10 -18.39 -4.63
N ALA A 320 24.00 -19.07 -4.91
CA ALA A 320 23.11 -18.73 -6.02
C ALA A 320 22.44 -17.34 -5.84
N LEU A 321 21.98 -17.03 -4.63
CA LEU A 321 21.39 -15.73 -4.31
C LEU A 321 22.41 -14.58 -4.41
N SER A 322 23.66 -14.81 -3.95
CA SER A 322 24.74 -13.84 -4.05
C SER A 322 25.14 -13.57 -5.50
N ALA A 323 25.25 -14.60 -6.31
CA ALA A 323 25.51 -14.46 -7.75
C ALA A 323 24.42 -13.62 -8.44
N ARG A 324 23.15 -13.82 -8.08
CA ARG A 324 22.05 -12.97 -8.59
C ARG A 324 22.21 -11.52 -8.11
N ALA A 325 22.47 -11.29 -6.84
CA ALA A 325 22.65 -9.97 -6.25
C ALA A 325 23.76 -9.16 -6.96
N ASP A 326 24.89 -9.80 -7.25
CA ASP A 326 26.04 -9.17 -7.91
C ASP A 326 25.75 -8.78 -9.35
N HIS A 327 24.89 -9.54 -10.07
CA HIS A 327 24.56 -9.29 -11.47
C HIS A 327 23.40 -8.32 -11.70
N LEU A 328 22.61 -7.98 -10.66
CA LEU A 328 21.49 -7.05 -10.81
C LEU A 328 22.01 -5.62 -11.05
N PRO A 329 21.67 -4.98 -12.18
CA PRO A 329 22.05 -3.60 -12.45
C PRO A 329 21.28 -2.63 -11.55
N VAL A 330 22.01 -1.72 -10.91
CA VAL A 330 21.46 -0.68 -10.04
C VAL A 330 21.77 0.69 -10.64
N GLY A 331 20.78 1.56 -10.74
CA GLY A 331 20.94 2.90 -11.31
C GLY A 331 19.62 3.64 -11.47
N ASP A 332 19.67 4.76 -12.20
CA ASP A 332 18.47 5.56 -12.48
C ASP A 332 17.55 4.85 -13.47
N PRO A 333 16.32 4.47 -13.07
CA PRO A 333 15.39 3.77 -13.93
C PRO A 333 14.87 4.61 -15.10
N THR A 334 15.06 5.94 -15.07
CA THR A 334 14.62 6.83 -16.15
C THR A 334 15.61 6.89 -17.32
N THR A 335 16.86 6.50 -17.10
CA THR A 335 17.95 6.63 -18.10
C THR A 335 18.43 5.31 -18.64
N GLY A 336 18.06 4.17 -18.05
CA GLY A 336 18.56 2.86 -18.46
C GLY A 336 17.70 1.68 -18.01
N GLN A 337 18.03 0.50 -18.52
CA GLN A 337 17.44 -0.74 -18.06
C GLN A 337 18.16 -1.19 -16.79
N VAL A 338 17.54 -0.97 -15.63
CA VAL A 338 18.04 -1.38 -14.33
C VAL A 338 17.05 -2.32 -13.66
N ALA A 339 17.54 -3.11 -12.69
CA ALA A 339 16.72 -3.98 -11.87
C ALA A 339 16.29 -3.27 -10.57
N LEU A 340 17.14 -2.36 -10.05
CA LEU A 340 16.87 -1.57 -8.87
C LEU A 340 17.18 -0.10 -9.14
N GLY A 341 16.28 0.77 -8.69
CA GLY A 341 16.50 2.20 -8.61
C GLY A 341 17.14 2.63 -7.26
N PRO A 342 17.06 3.93 -6.90
CA PRO A 342 17.54 4.43 -5.61
C PRO A 342 16.57 4.10 -4.47
N VAL A 343 17.07 4.04 -3.25
CA VAL A 343 16.21 4.17 -2.06
C VAL A 343 15.72 5.61 -1.92
N ILE A 344 14.63 5.80 -1.15
CA ILE A 344 13.88 7.06 -1.18
C ILE A 344 14.65 8.29 -0.68
N ASP A 345 15.51 8.15 0.30
CA ASP A 345 16.31 9.24 0.87
C ASP A 345 17.55 8.75 1.63
N ALA A 346 18.40 9.69 2.02
CA ALA A 346 19.64 9.40 2.75
C ALA A 346 19.37 8.78 4.14
N GLY A 347 18.31 9.17 4.83
CA GLY A 347 17.96 8.60 6.12
C GLY A 347 17.64 7.11 6.03
N GLN A 348 16.91 6.70 4.97
CA GLN A 348 16.63 5.29 4.72
C GLN A 348 17.90 4.53 4.32
N ARG A 349 18.75 5.09 3.46
CA ARG A 349 20.04 4.50 3.09
C ARG A 349 20.93 4.25 4.31
N ASP A 350 21.04 5.25 5.18
CA ASP A 350 21.91 5.17 6.35
C ASP A 350 21.39 4.16 7.37
N LYS A 351 20.05 4.06 7.54
CA LYS A 351 19.42 3.01 8.34
C LYS A 351 19.76 1.61 7.79
N ILE A 352 19.57 1.40 6.48
CA ILE A 352 19.90 0.12 5.83
C ILE A 352 21.36 -0.24 6.07
N HIS A 353 22.27 0.70 5.82
CA HIS A 353 23.71 0.47 5.95
C HIS A 353 24.12 0.16 7.38
N ALA A 354 23.58 0.88 8.35
CA ALA A 354 23.83 0.61 9.77
C ALA A 354 23.37 -0.80 10.17
N MET A 355 22.23 -1.27 9.67
CA MET A 355 21.74 -2.62 9.97
C MET A 355 22.60 -3.70 9.31
N VAL A 356 23.03 -3.49 8.06
CA VAL A 356 23.94 -4.41 7.35
C VAL A 356 25.27 -4.52 8.08
N MET A 357 25.91 -3.39 8.42
CA MET A 357 27.20 -3.39 9.11
C MET A 357 27.08 -3.94 10.53
N GLY A 358 26.00 -3.59 11.25
CA GLY A 358 25.71 -4.18 12.56
C GLY A 358 25.50 -5.70 12.51
N GLY A 359 24.96 -6.22 11.41
CA GLY A 359 24.87 -7.66 11.16
C GLY A 359 26.25 -8.30 10.99
N VAL A 360 27.13 -7.67 10.22
CA VAL A 360 28.53 -8.12 10.02
C VAL A 360 29.30 -8.08 11.33
N ASP A 361 29.19 -6.98 12.08
CA ASP A 361 29.85 -6.84 13.40
C ASP A 361 29.36 -7.88 14.42
N ALA A 362 28.08 -8.31 14.29
CA ALA A 362 27.52 -9.39 15.11
C ALA A 362 27.97 -10.79 14.68
N GLY A 363 28.66 -10.94 13.54
CA GLY A 363 29.21 -12.20 13.04
C GLY A 363 28.56 -12.75 11.78
N ALA A 364 27.61 -12.05 11.14
CA ALA A 364 27.10 -12.44 9.84
C ALA A 364 28.20 -12.30 8.76
N ARG A 365 28.19 -13.22 7.78
CA ARG A 365 29.08 -13.15 6.63
C ARG A 365 28.43 -12.30 5.53
N LEU A 366 29.07 -11.20 5.14
CA LEU A 366 28.67 -10.45 3.96
C LEU A 366 29.02 -11.27 2.70
N ALA A 367 28.02 -11.84 2.05
CA ALA A 367 28.19 -12.72 0.91
C ALA A 367 28.10 -11.96 -0.44
N ALA A 368 27.35 -10.85 -0.50
CA ALA A 368 27.29 -9.94 -1.65
C ALA A 368 26.85 -8.54 -1.21
N GLY A 369 27.18 -7.52 -1.98
CA GLY A 369 26.72 -6.14 -1.81
C GLY A 369 27.33 -5.40 -0.63
N GLY A 370 26.51 -4.82 0.23
CA GLY A 370 26.95 -4.05 1.43
C GLY A 370 27.49 -2.65 1.13
N THR A 371 27.36 -2.17 -0.09
CA THR A 371 27.87 -0.87 -0.54
C THR A 371 26.79 -0.05 -1.26
N TYR A 372 27.03 1.24 -1.41
CA TYR A 372 26.13 2.13 -2.13
C TYR A 372 26.90 3.27 -2.81
N ASP A 373 26.27 3.86 -3.83
CA ASP A 373 26.69 5.13 -4.42
C ASP A 373 25.49 6.09 -4.34
N GLN A 374 25.64 7.20 -3.62
CA GLN A 374 24.55 8.12 -3.29
C GLN A 374 23.34 7.39 -2.66
N LEU A 375 22.19 7.29 -3.36
CA LEU A 375 21.00 6.55 -2.92
C LEU A 375 20.86 5.17 -3.56
N PHE A 376 21.80 4.78 -4.43
CA PHE A 376 21.79 3.50 -5.10
C PHE A 376 22.45 2.42 -4.24
N TYR A 377 21.66 1.73 -3.44
CA TYR A 377 22.13 0.68 -2.56
C TYR A 377 22.21 -0.66 -3.31
N ARG A 378 23.38 -1.33 -3.25
CA ARG A 378 23.58 -2.62 -3.92
C ARG A 378 22.75 -3.73 -3.25
N PRO A 379 22.12 -4.65 -4.03
CA PRO A 379 21.54 -5.85 -3.47
C PRO A 379 22.54 -6.56 -2.57
N THR A 380 22.12 -6.89 -1.35
CA THR A 380 23.01 -7.34 -0.28
C THR A 380 22.54 -8.67 0.26
N VAL A 381 23.46 -9.63 0.38
CA VAL A 381 23.21 -10.93 1.02
C VAL A 381 24.05 -11.05 2.27
N LEU A 382 23.40 -11.22 3.40
CA LEU A 382 24.03 -11.55 4.68
C LEU A 382 23.77 -13.02 4.98
N ALA A 383 24.83 -13.82 5.06
CA ALA A 383 24.74 -15.23 5.40
C ALA A 383 25.03 -15.48 6.89
N ASP A 384 24.44 -16.53 7.45
CA ASP A 384 24.64 -16.96 8.82
C ASP A 384 24.33 -15.85 9.84
N VAL A 385 23.25 -15.12 9.62
CA VAL A 385 22.88 -13.95 10.43
C VAL A 385 22.51 -14.38 11.85
N PRO A 386 23.18 -13.85 12.89
CA PRO A 386 22.84 -14.16 14.27
C PRO A 386 21.44 -13.60 14.62
N VAL A 387 20.65 -14.38 15.37
CA VAL A 387 19.30 -13.98 15.82
C VAL A 387 19.32 -12.76 16.75
N THR A 388 20.47 -12.40 17.31
CA THR A 388 20.68 -11.20 18.13
C THR A 388 20.92 -9.94 17.31
N SER A 389 21.07 -10.06 15.99
CA SER A 389 21.32 -8.94 15.09
C SER A 389 20.05 -8.18 14.77
N ALA A 390 20.13 -6.85 14.65
CA ALA A 390 19.04 -6.03 14.15
C ALA A 390 18.63 -6.40 12.71
N ALA A 391 19.58 -6.88 11.89
CA ALA A 391 19.27 -7.38 10.55
C ALA A 391 18.36 -8.63 10.53
N TYR A 392 18.28 -9.37 11.65
CA TYR A 392 17.34 -10.47 11.84
C TYR A 392 16.02 -10.00 12.45
N SER A 393 16.08 -9.16 13.50
CA SER A 393 14.91 -8.88 14.36
C SER A 393 14.08 -7.69 13.91
N GLU A 394 14.62 -6.78 13.08
CA GLU A 394 13.96 -5.55 12.64
C GLU A 394 13.71 -5.52 11.13
N GLU A 395 12.75 -4.70 10.73
CA GLU A 395 12.47 -4.41 9.31
C GLU A 395 13.58 -3.52 8.72
N VAL A 396 14.38 -4.08 7.80
CA VAL A 396 15.46 -3.34 7.12
C VAL A 396 14.88 -2.30 6.15
N PHE A 397 13.84 -2.65 5.41
CA PHE A 397 13.20 -1.85 4.37
C PHE A 397 14.19 -1.36 3.30
N GLY A 398 15.00 -2.29 2.81
CA GLY A 398 16.05 -2.09 1.82
C GLY A 398 16.40 -3.39 1.10
N PRO A 399 17.25 -3.36 0.05
CA PRO A 399 17.55 -4.51 -0.78
C PRO A 399 18.54 -5.45 -0.07
N VAL A 400 18.12 -6.04 1.04
CA VAL A 400 18.94 -6.89 1.89
C VAL A 400 18.23 -8.21 2.14
N ALA A 401 18.94 -9.33 1.93
CA ALA A 401 18.48 -10.69 2.19
C ALA A 401 19.30 -11.32 3.34
N PRO A 402 18.83 -11.23 4.60
CA PRO A 402 19.41 -11.93 5.72
C PRO A 402 19.05 -13.42 5.66
N VAL A 403 20.06 -14.29 5.62
CA VAL A 403 19.90 -15.75 5.57
C VAL A 403 20.27 -16.36 6.92
N VAL A 404 19.34 -17.15 7.45
CA VAL A 404 19.47 -17.89 8.71
C VAL A 404 19.24 -19.38 8.44
N ARG A 405 20.13 -20.23 8.94
CA ARG A 405 20.01 -21.68 8.78
C ARG A 405 19.10 -22.29 9.83
N PHE A 406 18.46 -23.38 9.48
CA PHE A 406 17.76 -24.24 10.41
C PHE A 406 17.98 -25.72 10.04
N ASP A 407 17.89 -26.61 11.02
CA ASP A 407 18.09 -28.04 10.81
C ASP A 407 16.77 -28.79 10.73
N THR A 408 15.81 -28.46 11.57
CA THR A 408 14.51 -29.14 11.65
C THR A 408 13.35 -28.20 11.38
N ILE A 409 12.21 -28.72 10.96
CA ILE A 409 10.99 -27.93 10.75
C ILE A 409 10.55 -27.22 12.04
N GLU A 410 10.76 -27.84 13.20
CA GLU A 410 10.47 -27.23 14.50
C GLU A 410 11.33 -26.00 14.76
N ASP A 411 12.63 -26.06 14.37
CA ASP A 411 13.51 -24.89 14.45
C ASP A 411 13.06 -23.78 13.50
N ALA A 412 12.67 -24.14 12.26
CA ALA A 412 12.17 -23.18 11.29
C ALA A 412 10.92 -22.44 11.81
N ILE A 413 9.97 -23.17 12.39
CA ILE A 413 8.75 -22.61 12.96
C ILE A 413 9.07 -21.73 14.17
N ARG A 414 9.98 -22.16 15.03
CA ARG A 414 10.44 -21.37 16.18
C ARG A 414 11.09 -20.06 15.72
N LEU A 415 11.98 -20.12 14.74
CA LEU A 415 12.64 -18.92 14.17
C LEU A 415 11.64 -18.01 13.45
N ALA A 416 10.68 -18.57 12.71
CA ALA A 416 9.64 -17.81 12.03
C ALA A 416 8.77 -17.03 13.03
N ASN A 417 8.48 -17.63 14.19
CA ASN A 417 7.68 -17.01 15.26
C ASN A 417 8.50 -16.08 16.18
N ASP A 418 9.84 -16.05 16.04
CA ASP A 418 10.70 -15.15 16.82
C ASP A 418 10.72 -13.73 16.23
N THR A 419 9.54 -13.11 16.24
CA THR A 419 9.33 -11.76 15.71
C THR A 419 8.02 -11.18 16.25
N PRO A 420 7.93 -9.86 16.44
CA PRO A 420 6.66 -9.20 16.73
C PRO A 420 5.78 -9.02 15.47
N TYR A 421 6.30 -9.28 14.27
CA TYR A 421 5.59 -9.03 13.01
C TYR A 421 4.82 -10.26 12.52
N GLY A 422 3.82 -10.03 11.67
CA GLY A 422 3.01 -11.07 11.05
C GLY A 422 2.29 -10.58 9.80
N LEU A 423 3.06 -10.02 8.81
CA LEU A 423 2.44 -9.52 7.58
C LEU A 423 2.35 -10.60 6.50
N SER A 424 3.48 -11.14 6.05
CA SER A 424 3.54 -12.09 4.95
C SER A 424 4.53 -13.23 5.22
N LEU A 425 4.25 -14.40 4.63
CA LEU A 425 5.02 -15.64 4.76
C LEU A 425 5.07 -16.34 3.40
N GLY A 426 6.28 -16.66 2.91
CA GLY A 426 6.51 -17.54 1.77
C GLY A 426 7.13 -18.86 2.24
N ILE A 427 6.68 -20.00 1.69
CA ILE A 427 7.26 -21.32 1.97
C ILE A 427 7.50 -22.03 0.65
N LEU A 428 8.73 -22.45 0.42
CA LEU A 428 9.14 -23.16 -0.78
C LEU A 428 9.37 -24.63 -0.50
N THR A 429 8.53 -25.49 -1.09
CA THR A 429 8.60 -26.96 -1.03
C THR A 429 7.71 -27.58 -2.09
N PRO A 430 8.10 -28.63 -2.79
CA PRO A 430 7.20 -29.36 -3.69
C PRO A 430 6.06 -30.08 -2.94
N ASP A 431 6.21 -30.36 -1.63
CA ASP A 431 5.16 -30.90 -0.79
C ASP A 431 4.24 -29.77 -0.27
N VAL A 432 3.24 -29.42 -1.07
CA VAL A 432 2.29 -28.36 -0.75
C VAL A 432 1.54 -28.58 0.56
N MET A 433 1.22 -29.84 0.90
CA MET A 433 0.53 -30.16 2.15
C MET A 433 1.42 -29.90 3.36
N ARG A 434 2.71 -30.28 3.27
CA ARG A 434 3.71 -29.95 4.28
C ARG A 434 3.86 -28.41 4.43
N GLY A 435 3.88 -27.69 3.32
CA GLY A 435 3.90 -26.22 3.35
C GLY A 435 2.70 -25.63 4.09
N LEU A 436 1.49 -26.11 3.84
CA LEU A 436 0.26 -25.67 4.53
C LEU A 436 0.28 -26.03 6.03
N ASP A 437 0.76 -27.20 6.40
CA ASP A 437 0.88 -27.61 7.81
C ASP A 437 1.87 -26.71 8.58
N ILE A 438 2.97 -26.35 7.96
CA ILE A 438 3.94 -25.39 8.52
C ILE A 438 3.28 -24.01 8.68
N ALA A 439 2.64 -23.52 7.62
CA ALA A 439 2.00 -22.21 7.61
C ALA A 439 0.92 -22.07 8.69
N ALA A 440 0.16 -23.12 8.97
CA ALA A 440 -0.87 -23.13 10.03
C ALA A 440 -0.32 -22.87 11.44
N ARG A 441 1.01 -22.96 11.62
CA ARG A 441 1.70 -22.78 12.90
C ARG A 441 2.45 -21.44 13.00
N ILE A 442 2.33 -20.57 11.96
CA ILE A 442 3.02 -19.28 11.89
C ILE A 442 1.99 -18.18 11.66
N PRO A 443 1.70 -17.32 12.65
CA PRO A 443 0.80 -16.19 12.50
C PRO A 443 1.24 -15.24 11.39
N SER A 444 0.44 -15.14 10.32
CA SER A 444 0.69 -14.25 9.21
C SER A 444 -0.61 -13.79 8.57
N GLY A 445 -0.65 -12.57 8.07
CA GLY A 445 -1.80 -12.04 7.34
C GLY A 445 -1.94 -12.60 5.93
N LEU A 446 -0.81 -12.84 5.26
CA LEU A 446 -0.70 -13.42 3.93
C LEU A 446 0.21 -14.66 3.99
N VAL A 447 -0.14 -15.69 3.23
CA VAL A 447 0.63 -16.94 3.14
C VAL A 447 0.72 -17.35 1.69
N HIS A 448 1.93 -17.65 1.24
CA HIS A 448 2.23 -18.06 -0.13
C HIS A 448 3.03 -19.37 -0.12
N ILE A 449 2.52 -20.42 -0.75
CA ILE A 449 3.22 -21.69 -0.92
C ILE A 449 3.80 -21.72 -2.34
N ASN A 450 5.11 -21.95 -2.43
CA ASN A 450 5.87 -21.92 -3.68
C ASN A 450 5.89 -20.58 -4.39
N ASP A 451 5.79 -19.49 -3.58
CA ASP A 451 5.93 -18.13 -4.06
C ASP A 451 6.63 -17.26 -2.99
N GLN A 452 7.09 -16.11 -3.43
CA GLN A 452 7.71 -15.08 -2.58
C GLN A 452 6.64 -14.28 -1.84
N PRO A 453 6.99 -13.57 -0.74
CA PRO A 453 5.98 -12.94 0.11
C PRO A 453 5.37 -11.63 -0.43
N ILE A 454 5.90 -11.04 -1.53
CA ILE A 454 5.40 -9.78 -2.10
C ILE A 454 4.29 -10.07 -3.11
N ASN A 455 3.07 -10.30 -2.64
CA ASN A 455 1.90 -10.49 -3.50
C ASN A 455 0.79 -9.52 -3.13
N ASP A 456 0.12 -8.98 -4.14
CA ASP A 456 -0.96 -8.02 -3.96
C ASP A 456 -1.98 -8.09 -5.11
N GLU A 457 -3.25 -8.28 -4.74
CA GLU A 457 -4.38 -8.30 -5.66
C GLU A 457 -5.54 -7.48 -5.06
N ALA A 458 -6.22 -6.67 -5.88
CA ALA A 458 -7.28 -5.77 -5.43
C ALA A 458 -8.49 -6.48 -4.78
N ASN A 459 -8.74 -7.75 -5.15
CA ASN A 459 -9.81 -8.58 -4.62
C ASN A 459 -9.40 -9.42 -3.40
N ALA A 460 -8.10 -9.44 -3.04
CA ALA A 460 -7.58 -10.19 -1.91
C ALA A 460 -7.64 -9.39 -0.60
N PRO A 461 -7.97 -10.02 0.54
CA PRO A 461 -7.99 -9.34 1.83
C PRO A 461 -6.57 -9.11 2.36
N PHE A 462 -6.01 -7.97 2.06
CA PHE A 462 -4.68 -7.54 2.50
C PHE A 462 -4.69 -7.06 3.95
N GLY A 463 -3.68 -7.45 4.74
CA GLY A 463 -3.44 -6.91 6.08
C GLY A 463 -2.65 -7.84 6.99
N GLY A 464 -1.94 -7.24 7.96
CA GLY A 464 -1.10 -7.92 8.93
C GLY A 464 -1.82 -8.35 10.20
N VAL A 465 -1.16 -9.21 10.98
CA VAL A 465 -1.48 -9.55 12.37
C VAL A 465 -0.30 -9.15 13.28
N LEU A 466 -0.45 -9.28 14.58
CA LEU A 466 0.57 -8.87 15.56
C LEU A 466 0.94 -7.39 15.35
N ASP A 467 2.23 -7.03 15.40
CA ASP A 467 2.72 -5.66 15.23
C ASP A 467 2.69 -5.16 13.75
N SER A 468 2.25 -6.01 12.82
CA SER A 468 2.07 -5.62 11.41
C SER A 468 0.70 -5.03 11.11
N GLY A 469 -0.25 -5.05 12.06
CA GLY A 469 -1.57 -4.44 11.85
C GLY A 469 -2.53 -4.68 13.00
N THR A 470 -3.71 -4.06 12.91
CA THR A 470 -4.78 -4.23 13.91
C THR A 470 -5.69 -5.44 13.66
N GLY A 471 -5.33 -6.31 12.72
CA GLY A 471 -6.17 -7.45 12.31
C GLY A 471 -7.31 -7.07 11.36
N THR A 472 -7.48 -5.80 11.06
CA THR A 472 -8.38 -5.34 9.98
C THR A 472 -7.79 -5.70 8.62
N ARG A 473 -8.64 -5.75 7.59
CA ARG A 473 -8.23 -6.04 6.22
C ARG A 473 -8.76 -4.97 5.28
N GLN A 474 -8.02 -4.72 4.20
CA GLN A 474 -8.44 -3.93 3.05
C GLN A 474 -8.33 -4.82 1.79
N GLY A 475 -9.06 -4.48 0.74
CA GLY A 475 -9.16 -5.34 -0.44
C GLY A 475 -10.24 -6.42 -0.32
N GLY A 476 -10.90 -6.70 -1.43
CA GLY A 476 -12.06 -7.55 -1.48
C GLY A 476 -13.33 -6.96 -0.85
N ALA A 477 -14.50 -7.49 -1.25
CA ALA A 477 -15.79 -6.90 -0.90
C ALA A 477 -16.07 -6.92 0.61
N HIS A 478 -15.83 -8.05 1.26
CA HIS A 478 -16.17 -8.22 2.68
C HIS A 478 -15.36 -7.30 3.58
N ALA A 479 -14.04 -7.30 3.41
CA ALA A 479 -13.13 -6.48 4.22
C ALA A 479 -13.42 -4.98 4.05
N ASN A 480 -13.65 -4.53 2.83
CA ASN A 480 -13.96 -3.13 2.55
C ASN A 480 -15.33 -2.70 3.11
N LEU A 481 -16.34 -3.58 3.09
CA LEU A 481 -17.64 -3.31 3.74
C LEU A 481 -17.46 -3.11 5.26
N GLU A 482 -16.72 -4.00 5.93
CA GLU A 482 -16.44 -3.88 7.37
C GLU A 482 -15.64 -2.61 7.69
N SER A 483 -14.70 -2.25 6.82
CA SER A 483 -13.82 -1.10 7.02
C SER A 483 -14.54 0.25 6.91
N PHE A 484 -15.43 0.41 5.92
CA PHE A 484 -15.95 1.72 5.53
C PHE A 484 -17.47 1.88 5.72
N THR A 485 -18.12 0.94 6.42
CA THR A 485 -19.54 1.08 6.81
C THR A 485 -19.74 0.84 8.30
N ASP A 486 -20.86 1.36 8.82
CA ASP A 486 -21.41 0.99 10.12
C ASP A 486 -22.63 0.11 9.94
N THR A 487 -22.87 -0.80 10.89
CA THR A 487 -24.08 -1.61 10.93
C THR A 487 -25.12 -0.93 11.81
N GLN A 488 -26.27 -0.63 11.25
CA GLN A 488 -27.41 -0.05 11.98
C GLN A 488 -28.53 -1.08 12.11
N TRP A 489 -28.95 -1.38 13.34
CA TRP A 489 -30.14 -2.19 13.54
C TRP A 489 -31.39 -1.34 13.41
N VAL A 490 -32.29 -1.73 12.51
CA VAL A 490 -33.55 -1.04 12.23
C VAL A 490 -34.71 -2.01 12.45
N THR A 491 -35.73 -1.54 13.17
CA THR A 491 -36.99 -2.25 13.33
C THR A 491 -38.13 -1.40 12.83
N VAL A 492 -39.09 -2.04 12.13
CA VAL A 492 -40.27 -1.34 11.59
C VAL A 492 -41.54 -2.09 11.99
N ARG A 493 -42.46 -1.39 12.65
CA ARG A 493 -43.84 -1.85 12.94
C ARG A 493 -44.83 -1.09 12.08
N GLY A 494 -45.89 -1.74 11.68
CA GLY A 494 -46.99 -1.11 10.92
C GLY A 494 -47.90 -0.22 11.76
N SER A 495 -47.88 -0.39 13.09
CA SER A 495 -48.67 0.38 14.06
C SER A 495 -47.94 0.59 15.38
N LEU A 496 -48.32 1.56 16.13
CA LEU A 496 -47.78 1.78 17.49
C LEU A 496 -48.23 0.69 18.44
N PRO A 497 -47.33 0.04 19.17
CA PRO A 497 -47.67 -0.91 20.24
C PRO A 497 -48.15 -0.17 21.47
N ALA A 498 -49.04 -0.79 22.24
CA ALA A 498 -49.37 -0.33 23.61
C ALA A 498 -48.33 -0.91 24.58
N TYR A 499 -47.69 -0.03 25.35
CA TYR A 499 -46.79 -0.43 26.41
C TYR A 499 -47.49 -0.35 27.78
N PRO A 500 -47.22 -1.27 28.68
CA PRO A 500 -47.82 -1.29 30.00
C PRO A 500 -47.13 -0.24 30.89
N MET A 501 -47.50 1.04 30.74
CA MET A 501 -47.09 2.13 31.61
C MET A 501 -48.31 2.98 31.93
#